data_4921f6cd032a9bd45613b3b227517c7d
#
_entry.id   4921f6cd032a9bd45613b3b227517c7d
#
_cell.length_a   1.000
_cell.length_b   1.000
_cell.length_c   1.000
_cell.angle_alpha   90.00
_cell.angle_beta   90.00
_cell.angle_gamma   90.00
#
_symmetry.space_group_name_H-M   'P 1'
#
loop_
_entity.id
_entity.type
_entity.pdbx_description
1 polymer ?
#
loop_
_entity_poly.entity_id
_entity_poly.type
_entity_poly.pdbx_seq_one_letter_code
_entity_poly.pdbx_strand_id
1 'polypeptide(L)'
;YGTAWTNEKDLANYLNQIEEAEKRDHRKLGKELGLFHFQEQAAGSVFWHPKGWTIYQNIMIYIRKKLEKAGYKEVNTPQLVDSSLWKDSGHWDKFREQMFTSESEDKTLAIKPMNCPCHVQIFRQGIKSYKQLPLRMSEFGCCHRNEPSGALHGLMRLRSFVQDDAHIFCTEEQIISETSEFCK
;
A
#
# COMPACT_ATOMS: atom_id res chain seq x y z
N TYR A 1 19.25 -26.52 1.41
CA TYR A 1 17.90 -27.07 1.40
C TYR A 1 17.59 -27.55 -0.01
N GLY A 2 16.99 -28.75 -0.14
CA GLY A 2 16.58 -29.32 -1.41
C GLY A 2 15.07 -29.48 -1.50
N THR A 3 14.56 -29.72 -2.70
CA THR A 3 13.16 -30.08 -2.95
C THR A 3 13.10 -31.51 -3.51
N ALA A 4 12.05 -32.24 -3.19
CA ALA A 4 11.79 -33.57 -3.72
C ALA A 4 10.56 -33.52 -4.62
N TRP A 5 10.63 -34.25 -5.75
CA TRP A 5 9.59 -34.25 -6.76
C TRP A 5 9.15 -35.68 -7.10
N THR A 6 7.91 -35.84 -7.50
CA THR A 6 7.29 -37.14 -7.75
C THR A 6 7.93 -37.84 -8.95
N ASN A 7 8.35 -37.05 -9.94
CA ASN A 7 8.99 -37.54 -11.15
C ASN A 7 9.90 -36.47 -11.78
N GLU A 8 10.71 -36.87 -12.74
CA GLU A 8 11.67 -36.01 -13.43
C GLU A 8 11.01 -34.89 -14.24
N LYS A 9 9.84 -35.11 -14.79
CA LYS A 9 9.06 -34.11 -15.55
C LYS A 9 8.60 -32.95 -14.66
N ASP A 10 8.13 -33.26 -13.45
CA ASP A 10 7.68 -32.23 -12.49
C ASP A 10 8.88 -31.41 -12.01
N LEU A 11 10.03 -32.03 -11.77
CA LEU A 11 11.28 -31.31 -11.46
C LEU A 11 11.67 -30.40 -12.62
N ALA A 12 11.68 -30.88 -13.85
CA ALA A 12 12.04 -30.09 -15.03
C ALA A 12 11.09 -28.88 -15.22
N ASN A 13 9.78 -29.07 -15.04
CA ASN A 13 8.80 -28.00 -15.09
C ASN A 13 9.06 -26.93 -14.01
N TYR A 14 9.38 -27.35 -12.80
CA TYR A 14 9.69 -26.43 -11.70
C TYR A 14 10.99 -25.64 -11.95
N LEU A 15 12.05 -26.30 -12.41
CA LEU A 15 13.29 -25.63 -12.76
C LEU A 15 13.10 -24.60 -13.88
N ASN A 16 12.29 -24.93 -14.90
CA ASN A 16 11.92 -23.99 -15.94
C ASN A 16 11.10 -22.80 -15.40
N GLN A 17 10.18 -23.04 -14.45
CA GLN A 17 9.44 -21.96 -13.79
C GLN A 17 10.37 -21.01 -13.02
N ILE A 18 11.37 -21.54 -12.30
CA ILE A 18 12.36 -20.72 -11.60
C ILE A 18 13.16 -19.87 -12.60
N GLU A 19 13.67 -20.48 -13.67
CA GLU A 19 14.44 -19.77 -14.70
C GLU A 19 13.61 -18.65 -15.35
N GLU A 20 12.35 -18.92 -15.67
CA GLU A 20 11.42 -17.93 -16.22
C GLU A 20 11.09 -16.82 -15.20
N ALA A 21 10.98 -17.15 -13.91
CA ALA A 21 10.77 -16.17 -12.85
C ALA A 21 12.00 -15.24 -12.69
N GLU A 22 13.21 -15.79 -12.75
CA GLU A 22 14.45 -15.00 -12.70
C GLU A 22 14.59 -14.03 -13.89
N LYS A 23 14.19 -14.45 -15.09
CA LYS A 23 14.15 -13.58 -16.28
C LYS A 23 13.20 -12.39 -16.12
N ARG A 24 12.15 -12.56 -15.29
CA ARG A 24 11.11 -11.55 -15.02
C ARG A 24 11.31 -10.81 -13.70
N ASP A 25 12.44 -11.03 -13.01
CA ASP A 25 12.70 -10.33 -11.75
C ASP A 25 12.70 -8.82 -11.97
N HIS A 26 11.80 -8.13 -11.28
CA HIS A 26 11.62 -6.69 -11.38
C HIS A 26 12.88 -5.90 -11.05
N ARG A 27 13.76 -6.42 -10.17
CA ARG A 27 15.04 -5.80 -9.80
C ARG A 27 16.00 -5.79 -10.98
N LYS A 28 16.04 -6.90 -11.74
CA LYS A 28 16.84 -7.04 -12.95
C LYS A 28 16.28 -6.15 -14.06
N LEU A 29 15.00 -6.32 -14.39
CA LEU A 29 14.34 -5.55 -15.45
C LEU A 29 14.32 -4.05 -15.15
N GLY A 30 14.09 -3.66 -13.88
CA GLY A 30 14.11 -2.28 -13.46
C GLY A 30 15.45 -1.59 -13.74
N LYS A 31 16.55 -2.29 -13.47
CA LYS A 31 17.91 -1.81 -13.73
C LYS A 31 18.21 -1.77 -15.24
N GLU A 32 17.96 -2.87 -15.97
CA GLU A 32 18.25 -3.00 -17.41
C GLU A 32 17.48 -1.97 -18.25
N LEU A 33 16.22 -1.72 -17.89
CA LEU A 33 15.36 -0.78 -18.61
C LEU A 33 15.48 0.67 -18.08
N GLY A 34 16.22 0.90 -17.00
CA GLY A 34 16.39 2.21 -16.39
C GLY A 34 15.08 2.74 -15.79
N LEU A 35 14.31 1.91 -15.10
CA LEU A 35 13.00 2.27 -14.55
C LEU A 35 13.10 2.90 -13.17
N PHE A 36 13.96 2.38 -12.31
CA PHE A 36 14.15 2.83 -10.93
C PHE A 36 15.47 2.33 -10.36
N HIS A 37 15.88 2.88 -9.21
CA HIS A 37 16.98 2.35 -8.41
C HIS A 37 16.73 2.52 -6.92
N PHE A 38 17.56 1.85 -6.13
CA PHE A 38 17.66 1.98 -4.68
C PHE A 38 19.06 2.48 -4.31
N GLN A 39 19.16 3.23 -3.21
CA GLN A 39 20.44 3.67 -2.67
C GLN A 39 20.41 3.72 -1.14
N GLU A 40 21.58 3.70 -0.51
CA GLU A 40 21.73 3.62 0.94
C GLU A 40 21.11 4.82 1.69
N GLN A 41 21.20 6.01 1.12
CA GLN A 41 20.66 7.24 1.71
C GLN A 41 19.14 7.23 1.86
N ALA A 42 18.45 6.32 1.17
CA ALA A 42 17.01 6.15 1.24
C ALA A 42 16.64 4.65 1.22
N ALA A 43 17.22 3.89 2.13
CA ALA A 43 17.02 2.45 2.22
C ALA A 43 15.54 2.08 2.34
N GLY A 44 15.03 1.26 1.42
CA GLY A 44 13.63 0.88 1.35
C GLY A 44 12.71 1.93 0.70
N SER A 45 13.28 2.92 0.00
CA SER A 45 12.53 3.89 -0.80
C SER A 45 13.00 3.86 -2.24
N VAL A 46 12.10 4.05 -3.18
CA VAL A 46 12.36 3.91 -4.62
C VAL A 46 12.66 5.26 -5.24
N PHE A 47 13.74 5.34 -6.01
CA PHE A 47 14.00 6.46 -6.92
C PHE A 47 13.48 6.11 -8.30
N TRP A 48 12.33 6.65 -8.66
CA TRP A 48 11.73 6.42 -9.97
C TRP A 48 12.38 7.26 -11.05
N HIS A 49 12.87 6.61 -12.11
CA HIS A 49 13.37 7.29 -13.30
C HIS A 49 12.22 7.69 -14.24
N PRO A 50 12.43 8.57 -15.23
CA PRO A 50 11.36 9.06 -16.08
C PRO A 50 10.51 7.95 -16.73
N LYS A 51 11.14 6.89 -17.25
CA LYS A 51 10.43 5.76 -17.85
C LYS A 51 9.59 5.00 -16.83
N GLY A 52 10.17 4.69 -15.67
CA GLY A 52 9.47 4.00 -14.58
C GLY A 52 8.34 4.83 -14.02
N TRP A 53 8.56 6.14 -13.86
CA TRP A 53 7.53 7.06 -13.41
C TRP A 53 6.36 7.15 -14.39
N THR A 54 6.63 7.14 -15.70
CA THR A 54 5.58 7.09 -16.73
C THR A 54 4.71 5.84 -16.60
N ILE A 55 5.33 4.67 -16.41
CA ILE A 55 4.60 3.42 -16.19
C ILE A 55 3.74 3.53 -14.91
N TYR A 56 4.34 4.00 -13.83
CA TYR A 56 3.67 4.20 -12.54
C TYR A 56 2.43 5.09 -12.67
N GLN A 57 2.57 6.26 -13.29
CA GLN A 57 1.46 7.18 -13.52
C GLN A 57 0.35 6.56 -14.38
N ASN A 58 0.68 5.80 -15.42
CA ASN A 58 -0.32 5.13 -16.24
C ASN A 58 -1.12 4.08 -15.44
N ILE A 59 -0.46 3.35 -14.54
CA ILE A 59 -1.14 2.42 -13.63
C ILE A 59 -2.10 3.20 -12.70
N MET A 60 -1.65 4.29 -12.09
CA MET A 60 -2.50 5.13 -11.24
C MET A 60 -3.72 5.68 -12.01
N ILE A 61 -3.52 6.16 -13.24
CA ILE A 61 -4.60 6.67 -14.08
C ILE A 61 -5.60 5.56 -14.39
N TYR A 62 -5.13 4.36 -14.70
CA TYR A 62 -6.00 3.22 -14.97
C TYR A 62 -6.84 2.84 -13.75
N ILE A 63 -6.22 2.72 -12.58
CA ILE A 63 -6.91 2.38 -11.33
C ILE A 63 -7.89 3.48 -10.93
N ARG A 64 -7.50 4.76 -11.02
CA ARG A 64 -8.38 5.90 -10.73
C ARG A 64 -9.67 5.84 -11.54
N LYS A 65 -9.59 5.57 -12.85
CA LYS A 65 -10.75 5.41 -13.72
C LYS A 65 -11.64 4.23 -13.31
N LYS A 66 -11.05 3.14 -12.85
CA LYS A 66 -11.79 1.98 -12.33
C LYS A 66 -12.56 2.33 -11.05
N LEU A 67 -11.89 2.97 -10.10
CA LEU A 67 -12.46 3.38 -8.82
C LEU A 67 -13.57 4.41 -9.01
N GLU A 68 -13.35 5.42 -9.86
CA GLU A 68 -14.36 6.43 -10.20
C GLU A 68 -15.63 5.80 -10.80
N LYS A 69 -15.44 4.86 -11.75
CA LYS A 69 -16.55 4.11 -12.35
C LYS A 69 -17.31 3.27 -11.34
N ALA A 70 -16.63 2.74 -10.32
CA ALA A 70 -17.22 1.98 -9.22
C ALA A 70 -17.80 2.86 -8.09
N GLY A 71 -17.83 4.20 -8.28
CA GLY A 71 -18.44 5.15 -7.36
C GLY A 71 -17.58 5.53 -6.16
N TYR A 72 -16.27 5.20 -6.15
CA TYR A 72 -15.35 5.66 -5.13
C TYR A 72 -15.03 7.14 -5.29
N LYS A 73 -14.90 7.83 -4.17
CA LYS A 73 -14.48 9.24 -4.10
C LYS A 73 -13.03 9.29 -3.63
N GLU A 74 -12.15 9.83 -4.49
CA GLU A 74 -10.74 9.98 -4.15
C GLU A 74 -10.58 11.06 -3.08
N VAL A 75 -9.81 10.72 -2.04
CA VAL A 75 -9.43 11.61 -0.95
C VAL A 75 -7.91 11.66 -0.83
N ASN A 76 -7.39 12.62 -0.08
CA ASN A 76 -5.97 12.71 0.25
C ASN A 76 -5.83 13.12 1.71
N THR A 77 -5.09 12.34 2.48
CA THR A 77 -4.91 12.56 3.91
C THR A 77 -3.45 12.90 4.26
N PRO A 78 -3.22 13.64 5.37
CA PRO A 78 -1.88 14.02 5.79
C PRO A 78 -0.98 12.81 6.02
N GLN A 79 0.30 12.93 5.63
CA GLN A 79 1.30 11.89 5.90
C GLN A 79 1.83 11.95 7.33
N LEU A 80 2.03 13.15 7.85
CA LEU A 80 2.53 13.40 9.20
C LEU A 80 1.35 13.76 10.11
N VAL A 81 1.12 12.98 11.15
CA VAL A 81 -0.06 13.08 12.02
C VAL A 81 0.36 12.96 13.48
N ASP A 82 -0.33 13.67 14.37
CA ASP A 82 -0.12 13.56 15.81
C ASP A 82 -0.34 12.13 16.31
N SER A 83 0.51 11.69 17.23
CA SER A 83 0.47 10.33 17.80
C SER A 83 -0.85 9.99 18.50
N SER A 84 -1.61 11.00 18.93
CA SER A 84 -2.92 10.79 19.55
C SER A 84 -3.88 10.03 18.65
N LEU A 85 -3.89 10.32 17.33
CA LEU A 85 -4.73 9.59 16.37
C LEU A 85 -4.44 8.08 16.37
N TRP A 86 -3.18 7.72 16.50
CA TRP A 86 -2.75 6.32 16.54
C TRP A 86 -3.06 5.65 17.87
N LYS A 87 -3.01 6.42 18.98
CA LYS A 87 -3.42 5.96 20.32
C LYS A 87 -4.92 5.71 20.36
N ASP A 88 -5.72 6.67 19.92
CA ASP A 88 -7.19 6.60 19.91
C ASP A 88 -7.72 5.43 19.04
N SER A 89 -7.00 5.11 17.99
CA SER A 89 -7.37 4.01 17.09
C SER A 89 -6.79 2.65 17.49
N GLY A 90 -6.02 2.57 18.60
CA GLY A 90 -5.38 1.35 19.10
C GLY A 90 -4.21 0.83 18.26
N HIS A 91 -3.77 1.60 17.26
CA HIS A 91 -2.63 1.22 16.43
C HIS A 91 -1.29 1.49 17.09
N TRP A 92 -1.23 2.45 18.02
CA TRP A 92 0.01 2.81 18.72
C TRP A 92 0.62 1.64 19.47
N ASP A 93 -0.18 0.93 20.25
CA ASP A 93 0.30 -0.17 21.09
C ASP A 93 0.80 -1.38 20.27
N LYS A 94 0.23 -1.57 19.09
CA LYS A 94 0.53 -2.73 18.22
C LYS A 94 1.64 -2.46 17.20
N PHE A 95 1.78 -1.21 16.74
CA PHE A 95 2.62 -0.89 15.58
C PHE A 95 3.63 0.23 15.82
N ARG A 96 3.80 0.73 17.07
CA ARG A 96 4.72 1.83 17.39
C ARG A 96 6.14 1.59 16.88
N GLU A 97 6.67 0.39 17.05
CA GLU A 97 8.02 0.04 16.61
C GLU A 97 8.20 0.09 15.08
N GLN A 98 7.09 -0.04 14.37
CA GLN A 98 7.06 0.02 12.90
C GLN A 98 6.73 1.42 12.36
N MET A 99 6.52 2.41 13.23
CA MET A 99 6.25 3.78 12.83
C MET A 99 7.52 4.63 12.87
N PHE A 100 7.70 5.47 11.85
CA PHE A 100 8.66 6.56 11.92
C PHE A 100 8.03 7.70 12.73
N THR A 101 8.70 8.12 13.80
CA THR A 101 8.24 9.18 14.68
C THR A 101 9.24 10.33 14.75
N SER A 102 8.75 11.52 15.03
CA SER A 102 9.53 12.72 15.26
C SER A 102 8.92 13.53 16.40
N GLU A 103 9.74 14.19 17.18
CA GLU A 103 9.30 15.09 18.22
C GLU A 103 9.35 16.53 17.69
N SER A 104 8.28 17.29 17.90
CA SER A 104 8.17 18.69 17.50
C SER A 104 7.18 19.43 18.43
N GLU A 105 7.59 20.57 18.98
CA GLU A 105 6.72 21.43 19.82
C GLU A 105 6.01 20.67 20.94
N ASP A 106 6.75 19.83 21.68
CA ASP A 106 6.24 18.97 22.76
C ASP A 106 5.21 17.91 22.32
N LYS A 107 5.15 17.63 21.03
CA LYS A 107 4.28 16.61 20.44
C LYS A 107 5.08 15.52 19.75
N THR A 108 4.61 14.30 19.87
CA THR A 108 5.11 13.18 19.07
C THR A 108 4.27 13.08 17.80
N LEU A 109 4.91 13.28 16.66
CA LEU A 109 4.32 13.11 15.36
C LEU A 109 4.74 11.75 14.77
N ALA A 110 3.87 11.11 14.02
CA ALA A 110 4.16 9.87 13.32
C ALA A 110 3.84 9.99 11.83
N ILE A 111 4.72 9.44 11.00
CA ILE A 111 4.41 9.28 9.56
C ILE A 111 3.46 8.10 9.43
N LYS A 112 2.34 8.30 8.73
CA LYS A 112 1.28 7.29 8.66
C LYS A 112 1.77 5.95 8.10
N PRO A 113 1.56 4.83 8.83
CA PRO A 113 1.86 3.49 8.33
C PRO A 113 0.69 2.89 7.53
N MET A 114 -0.49 3.53 7.59
CA MET A 114 -1.74 3.13 6.94
C MET A 114 -2.70 4.32 6.84
N ASN A 115 -3.74 4.20 6.03
CA ASN A 115 -4.70 5.29 5.78
C ASN A 115 -5.97 5.21 6.65
N CYS A 116 -6.29 4.03 7.21
CA CYS A 116 -7.55 3.76 7.91
C CYS A 116 -7.98 4.83 8.93
N PRO A 117 -7.17 5.21 9.92
CA PRO A 117 -7.58 6.21 10.91
C PRO A 117 -7.84 7.58 10.29
N CYS A 118 -7.10 7.95 9.24
CA CYS A 118 -7.28 9.22 8.54
C CYS A 118 -8.60 9.27 7.75
N HIS A 119 -8.98 8.19 7.08
CA HIS A 119 -10.28 8.10 6.40
C HIS A 119 -11.44 8.18 7.39
N VAL A 120 -11.29 7.56 8.57
CA VAL A 120 -12.28 7.69 9.65
C VAL A 120 -12.42 9.15 10.09
N GLN A 121 -11.35 9.94 10.14
CA GLN A 121 -11.46 11.36 10.47
C GLN A 121 -12.26 12.15 9.41
N ILE A 122 -12.09 11.84 8.12
CA ILE A 122 -12.93 12.45 7.06
C ILE A 122 -14.39 12.05 7.25
N PHE A 123 -14.65 10.76 7.52
CA PHE A 123 -16.00 10.27 7.77
C PHE A 123 -16.66 10.95 8.97
N ARG A 124 -15.89 11.23 10.05
CA ARG A 124 -16.37 11.90 11.26
C ARG A 124 -16.74 13.39 11.06
N GLN A 125 -16.31 14.01 9.97
CA GLN A 125 -16.62 15.42 9.70
C GLN A 125 -18.11 15.62 9.37
N GLY A 126 -18.79 16.45 10.15
CA GLY A 126 -20.20 16.78 9.99
C GLY A 126 -21.15 15.64 10.37
N ILE A 127 -22.42 15.94 10.30
CA ILE A 127 -23.51 14.97 10.56
C ILE A 127 -23.73 14.14 9.28
N LYS A 128 -23.61 12.83 9.39
CA LYS A 128 -23.90 11.89 8.30
C LYS A 128 -25.29 11.28 8.48
N SER A 129 -26.07 11.28 7.41
CA SER A 129 -27.31 10.51 7.39
C SER A 129 -27.02 9.08 6.93
N TYR A 130 -27.67 8.09 7.54
CA TYR A 130 -27.60 6.69 7.08
C TYR A 130 -28.03 6.53 5.60
N LYS A 131 -28.82 7.46 5.07
CA LYS A 131 -29.23 7.51 3.65
C LYS A 131 -28.08 7.84 2.70
N GLN A 132 -26.97 8.33 3.22
CA GLN A 132 -25.76 8.61 2.42
C GLN A 132 -24.83 7.39 2.30
N LEU A 133 -25.13 6.32 3.03
CA LEU A 133 -24.39 5.07 2.96
C LEU A 133 -24.88 4.17 1.81
N PRO A 134 -24.01 3.42 1.16
CA PRO A 134 -22.58 3.32 1.44
C PRO A 134 -21.76 4.51 0.93
N LEU A 135 -20.76 4.92 1.70
CA LEU A 135 -19.75 5.89 1.29
C LEU A 135 -18.45 5.14 0.97
N ARG A 136 -17.99 5.25 -0.26
CA ARG A 136 -16.77 4.61 -0.75
C ARG A 136 -15.70 5.68 -0.94
N MET A 137 -14.63 5.62 -0.15
CA MET A 137 -13.47 6.51 -0.23
C MET A 137 -12.26 5.73 -0.70
N SER A 138 -11.46 6.32 -1.58
CA SER A 138 -10.18 5.75 -2.03
C SER A 138 -9.07 6.78 -1.93
N GLU A 139 -7.83 6.31 -1.76
CA GLU A 139 -6.64 7.16 -1.68
C GLU A 139 -5.44 6.42 -2.28
N PHE A 140 -4.66 7.09 -3.11
CA PHE A 140 -3.28 6.68 -3.37
C PHE A 140 -2.41 7.16 -2.22
N GLY A 141 -2.53 6.45 -1.08
CA GLY A 141 -1.95 6.86 0.18
C GLY A 141 -0.48 6.50 0.28
N CYS A 142 0.39 7.53 0.43
CA CYS A 142 1.80 7.30 0.72
C CYS A 142 1.99 6.91 2.18
N CYS A 143 2.37 5.66 2.42
CA CYS A 143 2.57 5.08 3.75
C CYS A 143 4.04 4.74 3.99
N HIS A 144 4.44 4.78 5.25
CA HIS A 144 5.81 4.48 5.66
C HIS A 144 5.81 3.49 6.81
N ARG A 145 6.65 2.47 6.71
CA ARG A 145 6.84 1.47 7.77
C ARG A 145 8.32 1.26 8.04
N ASN A 146 8.72 1.30 9.29
CA ASN A 146 10.09 1.05 9.71
C ASN A 146 10.43 -0.44 9.63
N GLU A 147 10.43 -0.98 8.41
CA GLU A 147 10.80 -2.36 8.15
C GLU A 147 12.29 -2.59 8.45
N PRO A 148 12.66 -3.70 9.09
CA PRO A 148 14.06 -4.03 9.31
C PRO A 148 14.79 -4.20 7.97
N SER A 149 16.07 -3.81 7.91
CA SER A 149 16.84 -3.81 6.66
C SER A 149 16.91 -5.19 5.99
N GLY A 150 17.00 -6.26 6.78
CA GLY A 150 17.02 -7.63 6.28
C GLY A 150 15.70 -8.13 5.67
N ALA A 151 14.59 -7.40 5.88
CA ALA A 151 13.29 -7.75 5.31
C ALA A 151 13.02 -7.04 3.97
N LEU A 152 13.82 -6.05 3.60
CA LEU A 152 13.63 -5.28 2.37
C LEU A 152 13.86 -6.15 1.12
N HIS A 153 12.96 -6.05 0.14
CA HIS A 153 13.03 -6.88 -1.06
C HIS A 153 12.49 -6.16 -2.31
N GLY A 154 13.37 -5.47 -3.03
CA GLY A 154 13.03 -4.75 -4.25
C GLY A 154 11.80 -3.86 -4.08
N LEU A 155 10.84 -3.97 -5.02
CA LEU A 155 9.53 -3.29 -4.93
C LEU A 155 8.51 -4.04 -4.06
N MET A 156 8.82 -5.26 -3.61
CA MET A 156 7.87 -6.12 -2.89
C MET A 156 7.77 -5.79 -1.40
N ARG A 157 8.85 -5.28 -0.80
CA ARG A 157 8.86 -4.86 0.59
C ARG A 157 9.71 -3.62 0.79
N LEU A 158 9.05 -2.53 1.08
CA LEU A 158 9.59 -1.18 1.15
C LEU A 158 9.32 -0.54 2.50
N ARG A 159 10.07 0.52 2.83
CA ARG A 159 9.77 1.43 3.95
C ARG A 159 8.86 2.57 3.54
N SER A 160 8.94 3.00 2.28
CA SER A 160 8.06 4.03 1.70
C SER A 160 7.37 3.47 0.47
N PHE A 161 6.06 3.44 0.47
CA PHE A 161 5.24 2.87 -0.60
C PHE A 161 3.90 3.59 -0.71
N VAL A 162 3.28 3.50 -1.88
CA VAL A 162 1.94 4.02 -2.12
C VAL A 162 0.97 2.85 -2.19
N GLN A 163 -0.11 2.94 -1.44
CA GLN A 163 -1.23 1.99 -1.51
C GLN A 163 -2.36 2.58 -2.34
N ASP A 164 -2.90 1.77 -3.22
CA ASP A 164 -4.24 1.92 -3.75
C ASP A 164 -5.20 1.38 -2.69
N ASP A 165 -5.62 2.24 -1.79
CA ASP A 165 -6.36 1.88 -0.59
C ASP A 165 -7.77 2.45 -0.63
N ALA A 166 -8.73 1.70 -0.12
CA ALA A 166 -10.11 2.11 -0.07
C ALA A 166 -10.82 1.70 1.22
N HIS A 167 -11.75 2.53 1.67
CA HIS A 167 -12.61 2.26 2.82
C HIS A 167 -14.07 2.48 2.45
N ILE A 168 -14.89 1.48 2.74
CA ILE A 168 -16.34 1.53 2.52
C ILE A 168 -17.01 1.66 3.88
N PHE A 169 -17.68 2.79 4.08
CA PHE A 169 -18.51 3.04 5.25
C PHE A 169 -19.95 2.66 4.88
N CYS A 170 -20.49 1.63 5.51
CA CYS A 170 -21.79 1.07 5.18
C CYS A 170 -22.55 0.61 6.44
N THR A 171 -23.86 0.35 6.31
CA THR A 171 -24.62 -0.33 7.36
C THR A 171 -24.31 -1.81 7.36
N GLU A 172 -24.62 -2.50 8.45
CA GLU A 172 -24.43 -3.96 8.58
C GLU A 172 -25.14 -4.73 7.46
N GLU A 173 -26.34 -4.30 7.10
CA GLU A 173 -27.15 -4.90 6.02
C GLU A 173 -26.49 -4.76 4.63
N GLN A 174 -25.66 -3.72 4.43
CA GLN A 174 -24.97 -3.46 3.18
C GLN A 174 -23.65 -4.23 3.02
N ILE A 175 -23.10 -4.82 4.09
CA ILE A 175 -21.77 -5.48 4.07
C ILE A 175 -21.68 -6.52 2.97
N ILE A 176 -22.66 -7.43 2.87
CA ILE A 176 -22.65 -8.52 1.89
C ILE A 176 -22.68 -7.99 0.46
N SER A 177 -23.55 -7.02 0.19
CA SER A 177 -23.67 -6.43 -1.15
C SER A 177 -22.42 -5.66 -1.57
N GLU A 178 -21.85 -4.86 -0.65
CA GLU A 178 -20.62 -4.10 -0.92
C GLU A 178 -19.40 -5.02 -1.12
N THR A 179 -19.26 -6.08 -0.30
CA THR A 179 -18.21 -7.06 -0.47
C THR A 179 -18.33 -7.81 -1.80
N SER A 180 -19.55 -8.21 -2.18
CA SER A 180 -19.80 -8.89 -3.46
C SER A 180 -19.50 -7.99 -4.66
N GLU A 181 -19.79 -6.72 -4.56
CA GLU A 181 -19.50 -5.74 -5.64
C GLU A 181 -17.99 -5.49 -5.76
N PHE A 182 -17.29 -5.39 -4.63
CA PHE A 182 -15.84 -5.23 -4.61
C PHE A 182 -15.08 -6.43 -5.23
N CYS A 183 -15.61 -7.64 -5.11
CA CYS A 183 -15.00 -8.85 -5.65
C CYS A 183 -15.20 -9.08 -7.16
N LYS A 184 -15.96 -8.22 -7.87
CA LYS A 184 -16.15 -8.27 -9.34
C LYS A 184 -15.05 -7.55 -10.09
#